data_c65f7a7a310dbb4fd797496622582251
#
_entry.id   c65f7a7a310dbb4fd797496622582251
#
_cell.length_a   1.000
_cell.length_b   1.000
_cell.length_c   1.000
_cell.angle_alpha   90.00
_cell.angle_beta   90.00
_cell.angle_gamma   90.00
#
_symmetry.space_group_name_H-M   'P 1'
#
loop_
_entity.id
_entity.type
_entity.pdbx_description
1 polymer ?
#
loop_
_entity_poly.entity_id
_entity_poly.type
_entity_poly.pdbx_seq_one_letter_code
_entity_poly.pdbx_strand_id
1 'polypeptide(L)'
;SCAMTSFADEAIKSVTIAVTSSVEMGGSGSVSATADSTKYHVVSCEFINGKTSWKAGEIPRISIELAAEEDYYFGSISSSNAHIRGAEYVSSKKSDAKRSLTITAKLKGVKGTLDQVEEAYWEETPLGKARWSKVDGASSYEVKLFCDESMVYHVPRTNSVSYDFFPYMTEEGDYYFKVR
;
A
#
# COMPACT_ATOMS: atom_id res chain seq x y z
N SER A 1 -53.66 -23.96 10.15
CA SER A 1 -52.52 -24.05 9.22
C SER A 1 -51.84 -22.69 9.15
N CYS A 2 -50.72 -22.54 9.83
CA CYS A 2 -49.90 -21.32 9.76
C CYS A 2 -48.99 -21.49 8.53
N ALA A 3 -49.29 -20.76 7.45
CA ALA A 3 -48.42 -20.72 6.28
C ALA A 3 -47.15 -19.98 6.66
N MET A 4 -46.01 -20.69 6.80
CA MET A 4 -44.70 -20.06 6.83
C MET A 4 -44.43 -19.50 5.44
N THR A 5 -44.55 -18.20 5.28
CA THR A 5 -44.01 -17.49 4.11
C THR A 5 -42.47 -17.45 4.27
N SER A 6 -41.77 -18.32 3.56
CA SER A 6 -40.33 -18.21 3.38
C SER A 6 -40.10 -17.00 2.49
N PHE A 7 -39.51 -15.94 3.04
CA PHE A 7 -38.97 -14.85 2.24
C PHE A 7 -37.63 -15.32 1.62
N ALA A 8 -37.47 -15.07 0.33
CA ALA A 8 -36.18 -15.32 -0.31
C ALA A 8 -35.13 -14.36 0.23
N ASP A 9 -33.92 -14.86 0.51
CA ASP A 9 -32.80 -14.05 0.95
C ASP A 9 -32.52 -12.88 -0.01
N GLU A 10 -32.26 -11.70 0.53
CA GLU A 10 -31.98 -10.49 -0.24
C GLU A 10 -30.47 -10.29 -0.45
N ALA A 11 -30.10 -9.94 -1.68
CA ALA A 11 -28.71 -9.67 -2.02
C ALA A 11 -28.24 -8.32 -1.49
N ILE A 12 -27.12 -8.31 -0.75
CA ILE A 12 -26.34 -7.11 -0.41
C ILE A 12 -25.55 -6.71 -1.65
N LYS A 13 -25.92 -5.61 -2.29
CA LYS A 13 -25.32 -5.16 -3.57
C LYS A 13 -24.19 -4.14 -3.39
N SER A 14 -24.05 -3.55 -2.21
CA SER A 14 -22.99 -2.62 -1.85
C SER A 14 -22.68 -2.71 -0.36
N VAL A 15 -21.46 -2.36 0.01
CA VAL A 15 -21.05 -2.27 1.41
C VAL A 15 -20.44 -0.90 1.68
N THR A 16 -20.72 -0.36 2.87
CA THR A 16 -20.15 0.89 3.37
C THR A 16 -19.48 0.63 4.71
N ILE A 17 -18.20 0.92 4.79
CA ILE A 17 -17.35 0.59 5.94
C ILE A 17 -16.53 1.81 6.33
N ALA A 18 -16.39 2.07 7.61
CA ALA A 18 -15.48 3.06 8.16
C ALA A 18 -14.32 2.34 8.85
N VAL A 19 -13.10 2.60 8.40
CA VAL A 19 -11.85 2.09 8.99
C VAL A 19 -11.21 3.18 9.82
N THR A 20 -10.89 2.86 11.05
CA THR A 20 -10.07 3.69 11.94
C THR A 20 -8.74 3.01 12.17
N SER A 21 -7.66 3.75 12.02
CA SER A 21 -6.30 3.22 12.19
C SER A 21 -5.42 4.22 12.94
N SER A 22 -4.48 3.68 13.71
CA SER A 22 -3.38 4.42 14.32
C SER A 22 -2.09 3.66 14.03
N VAL A 23 -1.38 4.06 12.98
CA VAL A 23 -0.13 3.44 12.53
C VAL A 23 0.93 4.51 12.42
N GLU A 24 1.96 4.39 13.24
CA GLU A 24 3.08 5.32 13.31
C GLU A 24 4.40 4.56 13.17
N MET A 25 5.43 5.24 12.68
CA MET A 25 6.78 4.71 12.61
C MET A 25 7.27 4.29 14.00
N GLY A 26 7.84 3.09 14.10
CA GLY A 26 8.39 2.54 15.36
C GLY A 26 7.40 1.78 16.24
N GLY A 27 6.10 1.82 15.93
CA GLY A 27 5.07 1.09 16.65
C GLY A 27 4.41 -0.02 15.83
N SER A 28 3.63 -0.90 16.49
CA SER A 28 2.86 -1.97 15.83
C SER A 28 1.57 -1.46 15.19
N GLY A 29 1.03 -0.36 15.71
CA GLY A 29 -0.22 0.22 15.26
C GLY A 29 -1.47 -0.57 15.69
N SER A 30 -2.62 0.00 15.36
CA SER A 30 -3.94 -0.61 15.55
C SER A 30 -4.86 -0.30 14.38
N VAL A 31 -5.84 -1.16 14.15
CA VAL A 31 -6.86 -0.98 13.13
C VAL A 31 -8.19 -1.54 13.62
N SER A 32 -9.27 -0.89 13.26
CA SER A 32 -10.63 -1.35 13.47
C SER A 32 -11.54 -0.91 12.33
N ALA A 33 -12.67 -1.56 12.18
CA ALA A 33 -13.67 -1.20 11.19
C ALA A 33 -15.07 -1.26 11.79
N THR A 34 -15.95 -0.41 11.30
CA THR A 34 -17.38 -0.38 11.65
C THR A 34 -18.22 -0.30 10.39
N ALA A 35 -19.44 -0.83 10.46
CA ALA A 35 -20.44 -0.69 9.43
C ALA A 35 -21.75 -0.25 10.07
N ASP A 36 -22.40 0.75 9.49
CA ASP A 36 -23.74 1.18 9.88
C ASP A 36 -24.74 0.55 8.89
N SER A 37 -25.11 -0.70 9.16
CA SER A 37 -25.99 -1.49 8.31
C SER A 37 -26.83 -2.46 9.14
N THR A 38 -28.07 -2.67 8.73
CA THR A 38 -28.95 -3.71 9.28
C THR A 38 -28.86 -5.03 8.53
N LYS A 39 -28.10 -5.06 7.41
CA LYS A 39 -27.98 -6.21 6.51
C LYS A 39 -26.72 -7.04 6.75
N TYR A 40 -25.70 -6.44 7.37
CA TYR A 40 -24.42 -7.08 7.66
C TYR A 40 -23.69 -6.34 8.79
N HIS A 41 -22.74 -7.00 9.42
CA HIS A 41 -21.87 -6.41 10.46
C HIS A 41 -20.41 -6.80 10.21
N VAL A 42 -19.50 -6.05 10.85
CA VAL A 42 -18.07 -6.33 10.86
C VAL A 42 -17.79 -7.42 11.90
N VAL A 43 -17.14 -8.49 11.48
CA VAL A 43 -16.69 -9.58 12.37
C VAL A 43 -15.29 -9.30 12.89
N SER A 44 -14.38 -8.90 11.97
CA SER A 44 -12.99 -8.59 12.32
C SER A 44 -12.38 -7.56 11.39
N CYS A 45 -11.32 -6.90 11.87
CA CYS A 45 -10.47 -6.03 11.07
C CYS A 45 -9.05 -6.16 11.60
N GLU A 46 -8.15 -6.72 10.79
CA GLU A 46 -6.80 -7.08 11.23
C GLU A 46 -5.76 -6.76 10.15
N PHE A 47 -4.50 -6.54 10.57
CA PHE A 47 -3.40 -6.42 9.64
C PHE A 47 -3.08 -7.77 8.99
N ILE A 48 -2.92 -7.77 7.66
CA ILE A 48 -2.41 -8.93 6.90
C ILE A 48 -0.89 -9.00 7.00
N ASN A 49 -0.22 -7.84 6.93
CA ASN A 49 1.24 -7.70 7.00
C ASN A 49 1.69 -7.02 8.31
N GLY A 50 1.00 -7.34 9.42
CA GLY A 50 1.29 -6.76 10.73
C GLY A 50 2.74 -6.92 11.17
N LYS A 51 3.25 -5.95 11.89
CA LYS A 51 4.61 -5.87 12.40
C LYS A 51 4.63 -5.28 13.81
N THR A 52 5.72 -5.52 14.51
CA THR A 52 5.97 -4.89 15.83
C THR A 52 6.46 -3.46 15.70
N SER A 53 7.07 -3.11 14.54
CA SER A 53 7.61 -1.77 14.27
C SER A 53 7.51 -1.45 12.79
N TRP A 54 6.74 -0.42 12.46
CA TRP A 54 6.60 0.08 11.10
C TRP A 54 7.72 1.06 10.76
N LYS A 55 8.17 1.01 9.50
CA LYS A 55 9.09 2.00 8.93
C LYS A 55 8.33 3.01 8.08
N ALA A 56 8.92 4.19 7.90
CA ALA A 56 8.38 5.21 7.01
C ALA A 56 8.20 4.68 5.58
N GLY A 57 7.09 5.03 4.93
CA GLY A 57 6.78 4.62 3.55
C GLY A 57 6.18 3.23 3.41
N GLU A 58 6.24 2.38 4.43
CA GLU A 58 5.56 1.08 4.39
C GLU A 58 4.04 1.25 4.33
N ILE A 59 3.38 0.36 3.59
CA ILE A 59 1.94 0.42 3.39
C ILE A 59 1.29 -0.73 4.17
N PRO A 60 0.56 -0.43 5.28
CA PRO A 60 -0.19 -1.43 5.99
C PRO A 60 -1.35 -1.96 5.13
N ARG A 61 -1.51 -3.28 5.14
CA ARG A 61 -2.63 -3.97 4.49
C ARG A 61 -3.49 -4.62 5.54
N ILE A 62 -4.79 -4.56 5.35
CA ILE A 62 -5.78 -5.07 6.30
C ILE A 62 -6.76 -6.01 5.62
N SER A 63 -7.26 -6.94 6.42
CA SER A 63 -8.39 -7.81 6.11
C SER A 63 -9.58 -7.38 6.96
N ILE A 64 -10.72 -7.15 6.31
CA ILE A 64 -11.98 -6.83 6.96
C ILE A 64 -12.95 -7.98 6.66
N GLU A 65 -13.43 -8.65 7.69
CA GLU A 65 -14.43 -9.71 7.56
C GLU A 65 -15.81 -9.18 7.92
N LEU A 66 -16.78 -9.40 7.03
CA LEU A 66 -18.18 -9.07 7.21
C LEU A 66 -19.00 -10.34 7.23
N ALA A 67 -20.04 -10.37 8.07
CA ALA A 67 -21.07 -11.39 8.06
C ALA A 67 -22.43 -10.79 7.68
N ALA A 68 -23.16 -11.48 6.82
CA ALA A 68 -24.53 -11.11 6.47
C ALA A 68 -25.48 -11.48 7.63
N GLU A 69 -26.44 -10.60 7.89
CA GLU A 69 -27.54 -10.87 8.82
C GLU A 69 -28.49 -11.92 8.24
N GLU A 70 -29.37 -12.47 9.07
CA GLU A 70 -30.39 -13.40 8.64
C GLU A 70 -31.21 -12.80 7.47
N ASP A 71 -31.60 -13.63 6.51
CA ASP A 71 -32.29 -13.24 5.26
C ASP A 71 -31.48 -12.41 4.27
N TYR A 72 -30.16 -12.27 4.46
CA TYR A 72 -29.29 -11.56 3.52
C TYR A 72 -28.10 -12.41 3.06
N TYR A 73 -27.59 -12.10 1.87
CA TYR A 73 -26.35 -12.67 1.34
C TYR A 73 -25.56 -11.64 0.53
N PHE A 74 -24.25 -11.80 0.43
CA PHE A 74 -23.42 -10.89 -0.36
C PHE A 74 -23.53 -11.17 -1.85
N GLY A 75 -23.95 -10.18 -2.61
CA GLY A 75 -23.88 -10.14 -4.06
C GLY A 75 -22.44 -9.99 -4.57
N SER A 76 -22.27 -9.50 -5.79
CA SER A 76 -20.93 -9.17 -6.30
C SER A 76 -20.47 -7.85 -5.71
N ILE A 77 -19.36 -7.89 -4.97
CA ILE A 77 -18.73 -6.71 -4.38
C ILE A 77 -17.38 -6.51 -5.06
N SER A 78 -17.12 -5.29 -5.50
CA SER A 78 -15.90 -4.84 -6.19
C SER A 78 -15.57 -3.42 -5.77
N SER A 79 -14.54 -2.83 -6.36
CA SER A 79 -14.15 -1.45 -6.09
C SER A 79 -15.24 -0.42 -6.37
N SER A 80 -16.21 -0.73 -7.24
CA SER A 80 -17.27 0.19 -7.61
C SER A 80 -18.41 0.29 -6.58
N ASN A 81 -18.59 -0.73 -5.74
CA ASN A 81 -19.67 -0.82 -4.75
C ASN A 81 -19.20 -1.17 -3.33
N ALA A 82 -17.91 -1.21 -3.09
CA ALA A 82 -17.32 -1.23 -1.77
C ALA A 82 -16.87 0.18 -1.39
N HIS A 83 -17.68 0.87 -0.58
CA HIS A 83 -17.38 2.22 -0.12
C HIS A 83 -16.65 2.16 1.22
N ILE A 84 -15.34 2.38 1.19
CA ILE A 84 -14.49 2.28 2.38
C ILE A 84 -13.92 3.67 2.68
N ARG A 85 -14.20 4.19 3.86
CA ARG A 85 -13.57 5.38 4.39
C ARG A 85 -12.40 5.00 5.28
N GLY A 86 -11.26 5.66 5.14
CA GLY A 86 -10.05 5.41 5.93
C GLY A 86 -9.12 4.33 5.39
N ALA A 87 -9.50 3.64 4.30
CA ALA A 87 -8.67 2.68 3.59
C ALA A 87 -9.05 2.62 2.11
N GLU A 88 -8.17 2.06 1.28
CA GLU A 88 -8.40 1.86 -0.15
C GLU A 88 -8.68 0.38 -0.44
N TYR A 89 -9.76 0.11 -1.15
CA TYR A 89 -10.13 -1.25 -1.58
C TYR A 89 -9.05 -1.86 -2.48
N VAL A 90 -8.74 -3.13 -2.25
CA VAL A 90 -7.81 -3.91 -3.09
C VAL A 90 -8.54 -5.07 -3.75
N SER A 91 -9.22 -5.89 -2.97
CA SER A 91 -9.96 -7.06 -3.45
C SER A 91 -11.01 -7.52 -2.45
N SER A 92 -11.90 -8.39 -2.88
CA SER A 92 -12.83 -9.07 -1.99
C SER A 92 -13.06 -10.52 -2.39
N LYS A 93 -13.39 -11.34 -1.40
CA LYS A 93 -13.73 -12.76 -1.58
C LYS A 93 -14.94 -13.10 -0.71
N LYS A 94 -15.94 -13.73 -1.32
CA LYS A 94 -17.12 -14.28 -0.61
C LYS A 94 -16.85 -15.71 -0.18
N SER A 95 -17.50 -16.16 0.89
CA SER A 95 -17.67 -17.58 1.18
C SER A 95 -18.58 -18.27 0.15
N ASP A 96 -18.50 -19.59 0.05
CA ASP A 96 -19.35 -20.37 -0.90
C ASP A 96 -20.84 -20.17 -0.61
N ALA A 97 -21.23 -20.09 0.67
CA ALA A 97 -22.60 -19.79 1.09
C ALA A 97 -22.99 -18.33 0.92
N LYS A 98 -22.06 -17.43 0.52
CA LYS A 98 -22.24 -15.98 0.38
C LYS A 98 -22.69 -15.27 1.66
N ARG A 99 -22.49 -15.89 2.82
CA ARG A 99 -22.87 -15.35 4.14
C ARG A 99 -21.73 -14.54 4.77
N SER A 100 -20.50 -14.69 4.30
CA SER A 100 -19.37 -13.86 4.69
C SER A 100 -18.67 -13.26 3.48
N LEU A 101 -18.04 -12.10 3.69
CA LEU A 101 -17.28 -11.35 2.72
C LEU A 101 -15.99 -10.89 3.39
N THR A 102 -14.85 -11.29 2.83
CA THR A 102 -13.53 -10.79 3.25
C THR A 102 -13.07 -9.73 2.26
N ILE A 103 -12.82 -8.54 2.74
CA ILE A 103 -12.27 -7.42 1.95
C ILE A 103 -10.82 -7.21 2.33
N THR A 104 -9.95 -7.18 1.34
CA THR A 104 -8.59 -6.71 1.48
C THR A 104 -8.54 -5.23 1.12
N ALA A 105 -7.97 -4.43 2.02
CA ALA A 105 -7.75 -3.00 1.81
C ALA A 105 -6.33 -2.59 2.22
N LYS A 106 -5.89 -1.42 1.79
CA LYS A 106 -4.61 -0.84 2.19
C LYS A 106 -4.83 0.53 2.83
N LEU A 107 -4.03 0.83 3.84
CA LEU A 107 -3.97 2.14 4.47
C LEU A 107 -3.02 3.06 3.70
N LYS A 108 -2.99 4.33 4.09
CA LYS A 108 -1.94 5.25 3.64
C LYS A 108 -0.58 4.79 4.15
N GLY A 109 0.47 5.08 3.38
CA GLY A 109 1.84 4.81 3.79
C GLY A 109 2.18 5.47 5.13
N VAL A 110 2.95 4.76 5.94
CA VAL A 110 3.40 5.24 7.26
C VAL A 110 4.24 6.49 7.10
N LYS A 111 3.88 7.56 7.81
CA LYS A 111 4.62 8.81 7.80
C LYS A 111 5.88 8.68 8.65
N GLY A 112 6.94 9.35 8.24
CA GLY A 112 8.20 9.41 8.98
C GLY A 112 9.36 9.79 8.06
N THR A 113 10.57 9.75 8.63
CA THR A 113 11.81 9.99 7.89
C THR A 113 12.34 8.65 7.38
N LEU A 114 12.65 8.55 6.10
CA LEU A 114 13.32 7.39 5.52
C LEU A 114 14.78 7.37 5.98
N ASP A 115 15.35 6.17 6.08
CA ASP A 115 16.78 6.00 6.27
C ASP A 115 17.54 6.60 5.06
N GLN A 116 18.78 6.95 5.27
CA GLN A 116 19.65 7.38 4.18
C GLN A 116 20.11 6.17 3.37
N VAL A 117 20.51 6.43 2.14
CA VAL A 117 21.18 5.41 1.31
C VAL A 117 22.51 5.06 1.99
N GLU A 118 22.68 3.80 2.35
CA GLU A 118 23.90 3.34 3.07
C GLU A 118 25.12 3.27 2.15
N GLU A 119 24.92 2.82 0.92
CA GLU A 119 26.00 2.66 -0.07
C GLU A 119 25.59 3.28 -1.40
N ALA A 120 26.49 4.00 -2.03
CA ALA A 120 26.35 4.53 -3.36
C ALA A 120 27.73 4.51 -4.05
N TYR A 121 27.82 3.90 -5.22
CA TYR A 121 29.09 3.70 -5.92
C TYR A 121 28.92 3.62 -7.43
N TRP A 122 30.02 3.81 -8.16
CA TRP A 122 30.10 3.53 -9.58
C TRP A 122 30.39 2.04 -9.81
N GLU A 123 29.64 1.41 -10.70
CA GLU A 123 30.01 0.07 -11.17
C GLU A 123 31.32 0.15 -11.96
N GLU A 124 32.20 -0.86 -11.83
CA GLU A 124 33.44 -0.93 -12.60
C GLU A 124 33.17 -1.11 -14.09
N THR A 125 32.11 -1.86 -14.43
CA THR A 125 31.63 -2.09 -15.79
C THR A 125 30.11 -2.27 -15.82
N PRO A 126 29.39 -1.59 -16.75
CA PRO A 126 29.89 -0.58 -17.69
C PRO A 126 30.24 0.74 -17.00
N LEU A 127 31.18 1.50 -17.59
CA LEU A 127 31.57 2.81 -17.14
C LEU A 127 30.35 3.76 -17.08
N GLY A 128 30.30 4.59 -16.03
CA GLY A 128 29.25 5.61 -15.88
C GLY A 128 27.93 5.09 -15.28
N LYS A 129 27.87 3.82 -14.90
CA LYS A 129 26.71 3.28 -14.22
C LYS A 129 26.79 3.45 -12.70
N ALA A 130 25.91 4.28 -12.17
CA ALA A 130 25.71 4.49 -10.74
C ALA A 130 24.83 3.40 -10.15
N ARG A 131 25.14 2.97 -8.93
CA ARG A 131 24.32 2.03 -8.14
C ARG A 131 24.26 2.47 -6.70
N TRP A 132 23.17 2.15 -6.02
CA TRP A 132 22.98 2.41 -4.60
C TRP A 132 22.16 1.34 -3.90
N SER A 133 22.29 1.28 -2.57
CA SER A 133 21.51 0.37 -1.75
C SER A 133 20.04 0.79 -1.69
N LYS A 134 19.16 -0.21 -1.68
CA LYS A 134 17.73 0.02 -1.50
C LYS A 134 17.43 0.50 -0.08
N VAL A 135 16.61 1.54 0.04
CA VAL A 135 16.07 2.02 1.31
C VAL A 135 14.69 1.45 1.53
N ASP A 136 14.48 0.79 2.67
CA ASP A 136 13.17 0.26 3.02
C ASP A 136 12.14 1.38 3.13
N GLY A 137 10.97 1.18 2.51
CA GLY A 137 9.90 2.17 2.48
C GLY A 137 10.07 3.27 1.43
N ALA A 138 11.24 3.39 0.77
CA ALA A 138 11.41 4.33 -0.33
C ALA A 138 10.59 3.88 -1.55
N SER A 139 9.79 4.78 -2.08
CA SER A 139 9.02 4.55 -3.31
C SER A 139 9.77 5.01 -4.56
N SER A 140 10.74 5.90 -4.41
CA SER A 140 11.56 6.43 -5.50
C SER A 140 12.79 7.13 -4.94
N TYR A 141 13.72 7.42 -5.84
CA TYR A 141 14.97 8.14 -5.56
C TYR A 141 15.09 9.35 -6.49
N GLU A 142 15.72 10.40 -5.99
CA GLU A 142 16.23 11.51 -6.79
C GLU A 142 17.74 11.34 -6.93
N VAL A 143 18.26 11.48 -8.16
CA VAL A 143 19.69 11.33 -8.42
C VAL A 143 20.21 12.52 -9.21
N LYS A 144 21.37 13.03 -8.81
CA LYS A 144 22.05 14.15 -9.47
C LYS A 144 23.47 13.78 -9.82
N LEU A 145 23.86 14.04 -11.07
CA LEU A 145 25.22 13.90 -11.55
C LEU A 145 25.94 15.25 -11.51
N PHE A 146 27.17 15.25 -11.06
CA PHE A 146 28.06 16.41 -10.98
C PHE A 146 29.36 16.13 -11.72
N CYS A 147 29.92 17.16 -12.33
CA CYS A 147 31.28 17.24 -12.86
C CYS A 147 31.94 18.47 -12.24
N ASP A 148 33.06 18.30 -11.56
CA ASP A 148 33.81 19.39 -10.90
C ASP A 148 32.89 20.34 -10.09
N GLU A 149 32.04 19.79 -9.25
CA GLU A 149 31.05 20.49 -8.41
C GLU A 149 29.82 21.08 -9.14
N SER A 150 29.83 21.13 -10.46
CA SER A 150 28.70 21.59 -11.27
C SER A 150 27.72 20.45 -11.55
N MET A 151 26.43 20.69 -11.30
CA MET A 151 25.40 19.69 -11.67
C MET A 151 25.22 19.63 -13.18
N VAL A 152 25.50 18.46 -13.78
CA VAL A 152 25.39 18.25 -15.22
C VAL A 152 24.14 17.49 -15.65
N TYR A 153 23.57 16.69 -14.74
CA TYR A 153 22.31 16.00 -15.01
C TYR A 153 21.49 15.74 -13.76
N HIS A 154 20.17 15.73 -13.89
CA HIS A 154 19.23 15.53 -12.80
C HIS A 154 18.14 14.53 -13.20
N VAL A 155 18.03 13.46 -12.42
CA VAL A 155 16.94 12.48 -12.45
C VAL A 155 16.00 12.78 -11.31
N PRO A 156 14.89 13.49 -11.53
CA PRO A 156 14.01 13.94 -10.45
C PRO A 156 13.30 12.79 -9.75
N ARG A 157 13.13 11.65 -10.45
CA ARG A 157 12.48 10.46 -9.89
C ARG A 157 12.86 9.20 -10.66
N THR A 158 13.30 8.17 -9.92
CA THR A 158 13.47 6.79 -10.43
C THR A 158 13.08 5.79 -9.36
N ASN A 159 12.49 4.67 -9.75
CA ASN A 159 12.20 3.54 -8.86
C ASN A 159 13.34 2.49 -8.89
N SER A 160 14.33 2.69 -9.76
CA SER A 160 15.51 1.84 -9.85
C SER A 160 16.51 2.18 -8.74
N VAL A 161 17.36 1.23 -8.40
CA VAL A 161 18.56 1.41 -7.55
C VAL A 161 19.83 1.57 -8.36
N SER A 162 19.71 1.87 -9.65
CA SER A 162 20.82 2.15 -10.55
C SER A 162 20.39 3.12 -11.66
N TYR A 163 21.37 3.84 -12.21
CA TYR A 163 21.17 4.71 -13.36
C TYR A 163 22.43 4.78 -14.20
N ASP A 164 22.26 4.76 -15.54
CA ASP A 164 23.36 4.91 -16.49
C ASP A 164 23.54 6.39 -16.83
N PHE A 165 24.62 6.96 -16.33
CA PHE A 165 25.00 8.35 -16.59
C PHE A 165 26.01 8.53 -17.72
N PHE A 166 26.53 7.44 -18.31
CA PHE A 166 27.53 7.51 -19.35
C PHE A 166 27.18 8.47 -20.50
N PRO A 167 25.92 8.50 -21.00
CA PRO A 167 25.52 9.45 -22.05
C PRO A 167 25.65 10.94 -21.67
N TYR A 168 25.74 11.24 -20.40
CA TYR A 168 25.79 12.61 -19.86
C TYR A 168 27.18 13.01 -19.37
N MET A 169 28.16 12.11 -19.45
CA MET A 169 29.57 12.33 -19.12
C MET A 169 30.33 12.81 -20.36
N THR A 170 30.04 14.02 -20.81
CA THR A 170 30.53 14.55 -22.10
C THR A 170 31.75 15.47 -21.99
N GLU A 171 32.13 15.83 -20.77
CA GLU A 171 33.25 16.75 -20.49
C GLU A 171 34.35 16.01 -19.71
N GLU A 172 35.57 16.51 -19.80
CA GLU A 172 36.66 16.06 -18.93
C GLU A 172 36.45 16.63 -17.53
N GLY A 173 36.64 15.83 -16.49
CA GLY A 173 36.50 16.25 -15.11
C GLY A 173 36.21 15.10 -14.17
N ASP A 174 36.11 15.43 -12.88
CA ASP A 174 35.79 14.46 -11.83
C ASP A 174 34.27 14.33 -11.65
N TYR A 175 33.76 13.15 -12.02
CA TYR A 175 32.33 12.86 -11.89
C TYR A 175 31.98 12.19 -10.58
N TYR A 176 30.93 12.70 -9.95
CA TYR A 176 30.30 12.05 -8.83
C TYR A 176 28.78 12.20 -8.89
N PHE A 177 28.05 11.37 -8.16
CA PHE A 177 26.61 11.49 -8.06
C PHE A 177 26.13 11.55 -6.61
N LYS A 178 24.98 12.14 -6.42
CA LYS A 178 24.25 12.17 -5.14
C LYS A 178 22.88 11.54 -5.34
N VAL A 179 22.46 10.70 -4.39
CA VAL A 179 21.15 10.04 -4.38
C VAL A 179 20.45 10.31 -3.05
N ARG A 180 19.15 10.54 -3.09
CA ARG A 180 18.30 10.69 -1.92
C ARG A 180 16.91 10.11 -2.15
#